data_76e2cffc539e895cb8e9e95ea2f7a7a6
#
_entry.id   76e2cffc539e895cb8e9e95ea2f7a7a6
#
_cell.length_a   1.000
_cell.length_b   1.000
_cell.length_c   1.000
_cell.angle_alpha   90.00
_cell.angle_beta   90.00
_cell.angle_gamma   90.00
#
_symmetry.space_group_name_H-M   'P 1'
#
loop_
_entity.id
_entity.type
_entity.pdbx_description
1 polymer ?
#
loop_
_entity_poly.entity_id
_entity_poly.type
_entity_poly.pdbx_seq_one_letter_code
_entity_poly.pdbx_strand_id
1 'polypeptide(L)'
;MKSTRKRDRSPKTYTRLTHPLVRDSRDEPFRRATWEEALDRAARGLGAARGAFGMFSCARATNEMNYVAQKFARVVMGTHNVDSCNRTCHAPSVAGLSAAFGSGGGTSSYEEIEHTDLIVMWGSNARFAHPIFFQHVLKGIHNGARMYAVDPRRTSTAEWAESWLGLNVGTDIPMAHAIGREIVHAGLVNEAFVRRATTGFEEYRELVEPWTLSLAEKVTGVPAAAIRELAHAYARAERAQLCWTLGITEHHNGTDNVRALINLSLLTGQVGRYGAGMQPLRGQNNVQGGGDMGAIPNRLPGFQDILDPAVRLKFESAWDTVLQPRHGMTLTEMFEAMEDGSLRAVYCIGENPAQSEADSDQAVRRLSGLDFLVVQDIFLTKTAELADVVLPATAGWAETEGTTTNSERRVQRVRRALTPPGEAREDIDILCDLAARLGHDWKYADAEAVWNELRSLSPTTTA
;
A
#
# COMPACT_ATOMS: atom_id res chain seq x y z
N MET A 1 16.76 2.50 -39.83
CA MET A 1 15.40 3.05 -40.12
C MET A 1 14.65 3.19 -38.79
N LYS A 2 14.47 4.40 -38.25
CA LYS A 2 13.66 4.66 -37.05
C LYS A 2 12.19 4.61 -37.46
N SER A 3 11.46 3.60 -37.00
CA SER A 3 10.01 3.51 -37.17
C SER A 3 9.33 4.65 -36.41
N THR A 4 8.89 5.65 -37.15
CA THR A 4 8.02 6.74 -36.64
C THR A 4 6.57 6.26 -36.60
N ARG A 5 6.24 5.23 -35.81
CA ARG A 5 4.87 5.01 -35.43
C ARG A 5 4.46 6.16 -34.49
N LYS A 6 3.78 7.17 -35.04
CA LYS A 6 2.98 8.10 -34.22
C LYS A 6 2.01 7.24 -33.41
N ARG A 7 2.27 7.08 -32.10
CA ARG A 7 1.23 6.60 -31.19
C ARG A 7 0.09 7.59 -31.28
N ASP A 8 -1.08 7.11 -31.65
CA ASP A 8 -2.31 7.85 -31.51
C ASP A 8 -2.47 8.27 -30.05
N ARG A 9 -2.27 9.56 -29.77
CA ARG A 9 -2.34 10.16 -28.43
C ARG A 9 -3.70 10.82 -28.23
N SER A 10 -4.76 10.25 -28.77
CA SER A 10 -6.10 10.67 -28.32
C SER A 10 -6.14 10.45 -26.78
N PRO A 11 -6.45 11.49 -25.99
CA PRO A 11 -6.55 11.33 -24.55
C PRO A 11 -7.64 10.28 -24.29
N LYS A 12 -7.30 9.25 -23.51
CA LYS A 12 -8.31 8.32 -22.99
C LYS A 12 -9.16 9.12 -22.01
N THR A 13 -10.28 9.65 -22.48
CA THR A 13 -11.26 10.33 -21.64
C THR A 13 -12.10 9.26 -20.94
N TYR A 14 -11.84 9.03 -19.67
CA TYR A 14 -12.73 8.25 -18.82
C TYR A 14 -13.94 9.10 -18.47
N THR A 15 -15.14 8.61 -18.81
CA THR A 15 -16.39 9.28 -18.44
C THR A 15 -16.69 8.99 -16.96
N ARG A 16 -16.91 10.04 -16.18
CA ARG A 16 -17.32 9.94 -14.78
C ARG A 16 -18.70 9.28 -14.68
N LEU A 17 -18.84 8.38 -13.70
CA LEU A 17 -20.12 7.85 -13.30
C LEU A 17 -20.92 8.97 -12.61
N THR A 18 -22.17 9.15 -13.03
CA THR A 18 -23.05 10.21 -12.57
C THR A 18 -24.35 9.71 -11.95
N HIS A 19 -24.64 8.42 -12.05
CA HIS A 19 -25.83 7.76 -11.51
C HIS A 19 -25.55 6.27 -11.30
N PRO A 20 -26.29 5.60 -10.40
CA PRO A 20 -26.14 4.16 -10.20
C PRO A 20 -26.49 3.36 -11.45
N LEU A 21 -25.80 2.24 -11.64
CA LEU A 21 -26.04 1.30 -12.72
C LEU A 21 -26.35 -0.08 -12.14
N VAL A 22 -27.35 -0.74 -12.73
CA VAL A 22 -27.72 -2.11 -12.38
C VAL A 22 -27.99 -2.92 -13.63
N ARG A 23 -27.94 -4.25 -13.51
CA ARG A 23 -28.38 -5.20 -14.54
C ARG A 23 -29.01 -6.42 -13.90
N ASP A 24 -29.89 -7.10 -14.59
CA ASP A 24 -30.58 -8.29 -14.05
C ASP A 24 -29.76 -9.58 -14.28
N SER A 25 -28.91 -9.58 -15.30
CA SER A 25 -27.92 -10.61 -15.60
C SER A 25 -26.62 -9.99 -16.09
N ARG A 26 -25.51 -10.69 -15.91
CA ARG A 26 -24.20 -10.25 -16.43
C ARG A 26 -24.09 -10.31 -17.95
N ASP A 27 -25.00 -11.02 -18.60
CA ASP A 27 -25.13 -11.06 -20.06
C ASP A 27 -25.91 -9.85 -20.63
N GLU A 28 -26.55 -9.08 -19.76
CA GLU A 28 -27.31 -7.89 -20.13
C GLU A 28 -26.52 -6.61 -19.94
N PRO A 29 -26.82 -5.56 -20.74
CA PRO A 29 -26.21 -4.25 -20.56
C PRO A 29 -26.67 -3.58 -19.26
N PHE A 30 -25.83 -2.75 -18.69
CA PHE A 30 -26.21 -1.89 -17.57
C PHE A 30 -27.33 -0.93 -17.99
N ARG A 31 -28.28 -0.71 -17.06
CA ARG A 31 -29.24 0.38 -17.12
C ARG A 31 -29.08 1.32 -15.92
N ARG A 32 -29.47 2.56 -16.09
CA ARG A 32 -29.57 3.53 -15.02
C ARG A 32 -30.61 3.07 -13.99
N ALA A 33 -30.31 3.24 -12.71
CA ALA A 33 -31.19 2.97 -11.58
C ALA A 33 -31.26 4.19 -10.66
N THR A 34 -32.29 4.21 -9.80
CA THR A 34 -32.31 5.12 -8.66
C THR A 34 -31.33 4.62 -7.57
N TRP A 35 -30.92 5.50 -6.67
CA TRP A 35 -30.14 5.11 -5.52
C TRP A 35 -30.83 4.07 -4.65
N GLU A 36 -32.15 4.21 -4.44
CA GLU A 36 -32.94 3.28 -3.69
C GLU A 36 -32.89 1.87 -4.29
N GLU A 37 -33.17 1.75 -5.58
CA GLU A 37 -33.10 0.46 -6.28
C GLU A 37 -31.70 -0.16 -6.21
N ALA A 38 -30.67 0.63 -6.47
CA ALA A 38 -29.29 0.13 -6.49
C ALA A 38 -28.83 -0.34 -5.12
N LEU A 39 -29.11 0.43 -4.08
CA LEU A 39 -28.77 0.07 -2.69
C LEU A 39 -29.57 -1.14 -2.19
N ASP A 40 -30.85 -1.26 -2.54
CA ASP A 40 -31.66 -2.42 -2.18
C ASP A 40 -31.17 -3.69 -2.86
N ARG A 41 -30.75 -3.62 -4.14
CA ARG A 41 -30.12 -4.73 -4.86
C ARG A 41 -28.78 -5.12 -4.22
N ALA A 42 -27.93 -4.13 -3.94
CA ALA A 42 -26.66 -4.34 -3.29
C ALA A 42 -26.83 -5.00 -1.92
N ALA A 43 -27.71 -4.48 -1.08
CA ALA A 43 -27.99 -5.02 0.25
C ALA A 43 -28.51 -6.47 0.20
N ARG A 44 -29.47 -6.79 -0.72
CA ARG A 44 -29.95 -8.16 -0.89
C ARG A 44 -28.86 -9.13 -1.35
N GLY A 45 -28.07 -8.75 -2.36
CA GLY A 45 -27.04 -9.62 -2.90
C GLY A 45 -25.90 -9.87 -1.91
N LEU A 46 -25.40 -8.81 -1.27
CA LEU A 46 -24.37 -8.94 -0.24
C LEU A 46 -24.88 -9.68 0.99
N GLY A 47 -26.12 -9.38 1.43
CA GLY A 47 -26.76 -10.04 2.58
C GLY A 47 -26.96 -11.54 2.38
N ALA A 48 -27.30 -11.97 1.17
CA ALA A 48 -27.46 -13.40 0.84
C ALA A 48 -26.13 -14.18 0.93
N ALA A 49 -24.98 -13.51 0.75
CA ALA A 49 -23.65 -14.11 0.81
C ALA A 49 -22.86 -13.72 2.07
N ARG A 50 -23.53 -13.26 3.16
CA ARG A 50 -22.88 -12.76 4.37
C ARG A 50 -21.77 -13.67 4.91
N GLY A 51 -21.94 -14.99 4.90
CA GLY A 51 -20.93 -15.97 5.33
C GLY A 51 -19.77 -16.21 4.34
N ALA A 52 -19.86 -15.67 3.11
CA ALA A 52 -18.90 -15.86 2.04
C ALA A 52 -18.56 -14.52 1.34
N PHE A 53 -18.37 -13.49 2.15
CA PHE A 53 -18.16 -12.10 1.74
C PHE A 53 -16.71 -11.66 1.88
N GLY A 54 -16.25 -10.85 0.93
CA GLY A 54 -14.99 -10.12 0.98
C GLY A 54 -15.15 -8.67 0.55
N MET A 55 -14.25 -7.80 1.03
CA MET A 55 -14.26 -6.38 0.73
C MET A 55 -12.90 -5.89 0.27
N PHE A 56 -12.86 -5.16 -0.83
CA PHE A 56 -11.70 -4.42 -1.28
C PHE A 56 -11.89 -2.94 -0.96
N SER A 57 -11.08 -2.42 -0.04
CA SER A 57 -11.09 -1.02 0.38
C SER A 57 -10.14 -0.18 -0.47
N CYS A 58 -10.20 1.13 -0.34
CA CYS A 58 -9.51 2.05 -1.25
C CYS A 58 -8.36 2.81 -0.60
N ALA A 59 -7.14 2.57 -1.06
CA ALA A 59 -5.96 3.32 -0.62
C ALA A 59 -5.87 4.76 -1.15
N ARG A 60 -6.85 5.22 -1.93
CA ARG A 60 -6.95 6.61 -2.44
C ARG A 60 -8.05 7.42 -1.78
N ALA A 61 -8.94 6.76 -1.04
CA ALA A 61 -9.98 7.41 -0.26
C ALA A 61 -9.45 7.88 1.11
N THR A 62 -10.29 8.59 1.86
CA THR A 62 -9.91 9.18 3.15
C THR A 62 -9.72 8.12 4.25
N ASN A 63 -9.09 8.51 5.34
CA ASN A 63 -8.97 7.68 6.55
C ASN A 63 -10.36 7.31 7.07
N GLU A 64 -11.27 8.27 7.10
CA GLU A 64 -12.64 8.12 7.59
C GLU A 64 -13.41 7.09 6.75
N MET A 65 -13.28 7.15 5.40
CA MET A 65 -13.89 6.14 4.54
C MET A 65 -13.34 4.74 4.84
N ASN A 66 -12.02 4.59 4.91
CA ASN A 66 -11.39 3.30 5.21
C ASN A 66 -11.79 2.77 6.58
N TYR A 67 -11.97 3.65 7.58
CA TYR A 67 -12.49 3.28 8.87
C TYR A 67 -13.93 2.74 8.80
N VAL A 68 -14.84 3.43 8.10
CA VAL A 68 -16.23 3.00 7.95
C VAL A 68 -16.31 1.71 7.12
N ALA A 69 -15.49 1.58 6.05
CA ALA A 69 -15.46 0.39 5.22
C ALA A 69 -15.05 -0.87 6.00
N GLN A 70 -13.97 -0.80 6.79
CA GLN A 70 -13.56 -1.94 7.61
C GLN A 70 -14.57 -2.25 8.73
N LYS A 71 -15.21 -1.22 9.30
CA LYS A 71 -16.30 -1.40 10.26
C LYS A 71 -17.49 -2.09 9.61
N PHE A 72 -17.87 -1.72 8.38
CA PHE A 72 -18.90 -2.39 7.61
C PHE A 72 -18.60 -3.88 7.41
N ALA A 73 -17.41 -4.24 6.98
CA ALA A 73 -17.04 -5.64 6.80
C ALA A 73 -17.12 -6.43 8.12
N ARG A 74 -16.67 -5.85 9.23
CA ARG A 74 -16.60 -6.54 10.52
C ARG A 74 -17.93 -6.60 11.27
N VAL A 75 -18.65 -5.50 11.32
CA VAL A 75 -19.89 -5.37 12.11
C VAL A 75 -21.09 -5.81 11.29
N VAL A 76 -21.25 -5.29 10.06
CA VAL A 76 -22.43 -5.56 9.23
C VAL A 76 -22.34 -6.93 8.58
N MET A 77 -21.17 -7.27 8.01
CA MET A 77 -20.99 -8.54 7.29
C MET A 77 -20.41 -9.66 8.17
N GLY A 78 -19.93 -9.36 9.38
CA GLY A 78 -19.43 -10.35 10.34
C GLY A 78 -18.13 -11.03 9.93
N THR A 79 -17.28 -10.38 9.11
CA THR A 79 -16.04 -10.95 8.60
C THR A 79 -14.87 -9.99 8.73
N HIS A 80 -13.66 -10.54 8.76
CA HIS A 80 -12.42 -9.77 8.68
C HIS A 80 -11.79 -9.79 7.28
N ASN A 81 -12.48 -10.32 6.28
CA ASN A 81 -12.04 -10.36 4.88
C ASN A 81 -12.16 -8.96 4.26
N VAL A 82 -11.31 -8.07 4.70
CA VAL A 82 -11.13 -6.71 4.17
C VAL A 82 -9.68 -6.46 3.92
N ASP A 83 -9.33 -6.08 2.69
CA ASP A 83 -7.96 -5.75 2.29
C ASP A 83 -7.99 -4.69 1.19
N SER A 84 -6.85 -4.29 0.65
CA SER A 84 -6.73 -3.28 -0.39
C SER A 84 -5.50 -3.53 -1.27
N CYS A 85 -5.29 -2.69 -2.27
CA CYS A 85 -4.07 -2.71 -3.09
C CYS A 85 -2.77 -2.57 -2.26
N ASN A 86 -2.84 -2.23 -0.99
CA ASN A 86 -1.70 -2.27 -0.09
C ASN A 86 -1.04 -3.66 -0.05
N ARG A 87 -1.82 -4.74 -0.27
CA ARG A 87 -1.34 -6.11 -0.31
C ARG A 87 -0.28 -6.33 -1.37
N THR A 88 -0.53 -5.90 -2.59
CA THR A 88 0.40 -6.01 -3.72
C THR A 88 1.41 -4.87 -3.78
N CYS A 89 1.25 -3.83 -2.95
CA CYS A 89 2.10 -2.65 -2.95
C CYS A 89 3.20 -2.74 -1.87
N HIS A 90 2.89 -2.37 -0.63
CA HIS A 90 3.85 -2.23 0.45
C HIS A 90 3.59 -3.14 1.68
N ALA A 91 2.70 -4.13 1.59
CA ALA A 91 2.58 -5.12 2.66
C ALA A 91 3.92 -5.81 3.01
N PRO A 92 4.81 -6.13 2.03
CA PRO A 92 6.16 -6.60 2.33
C PRO A 92 6.99 -5.61 3.15
N SER A 93 6.89 -4.30 2.88
CA SER A 93 7.56 -3.27 3.68
C SER A 93 7.03 -3.22 5.11
N VAL A 94 5.70 -3.30 5.27
CA VAL A 94 5.06 -3.33 6.59
C VAL A 94 5.51 -4.56 7.36
N ALA A 95 5.53 -5.74 6.74
CA ALA A 95 5.97 -6.99 7.38
C ALA A 95 7.44 -6.94 7.81
N GLY A 96 8.34 -6.52 6.91
CA GLY A 96 9.77 -6.43 7.19
C GLY A 96 10.10 -5.39 8.28
N LEU A 97 9.54 -4.18 8.18
CA LEU A 97 9.76 -3.11 9.16
C LEU A 97 9.15 -3.44 10.52
N SER A 98 7.93 -4.01 10.56
CA SER A 98 7.30 -4.43 11.82
C SER A 98 8.08 -5.54 12.53
N ALA A 99 8.66 -6.47 11.80
CA ALA A 99 9.49 -7.53 12.36
C ALA A 99 10.78 -6.96 12.97
N ALA A 100 11.39 -5.93 12.36
CA ALA A 100 12.64 -5.35 12.85
C ALA A 100 12.44 -4.25 13.91
N PHE A 101 11.40 -3.42 13.78
CA PHE A 101 11.22 -2.19 14.58
C PHE A 101 9.90 -2.15 15.36
N GLY A 102 9.04 -3.16 15.23
CA GLY A 102 7.70 -3.17 15.83
C GLY A 102 6.69 -2.26 15.12
N SER A 103 7.07 -1.55 14.07
CA SER A 103 6.22 -0.64 13.30
C SER A 103 6.50 -0.73 11.81
N GLY A 104 5.45 -0.70 10.98
CA GLY A 104 5.55 -0.82 9.52
C GLY A 104 5.78 0.50 8.77
N GLY A 105 6.00 1.60 9.46
CA GLY A 105 6.26 2.91 8.85
C GLY A 105 7.74 3.15 8.54
N GLY A 106 8.04 4.08 7.62
CA GLY A 106 9.39 4.56 7.38
C GLY A 106 10.01 5.19 8.64
N THR A 107 11.34 5.21 8.72
CA THR A 107 12.05 5.67 9.93
C THR A 107 12.44 7.15 9.90
N SER A 108 12.26 7.83 8.78
CA SER A 108 12.55 9.26 8.60
C SER A 108 11.41 9.99 7.87
N SER A 109 11.46 11.33 7.84
CA SER A 109 10.52 12.19 7.13
C SER A 109 11.05 12.63 5.76
N TYR A 110 10.20 13.28 4.94
CA TYR A 110 10.61 13.79 3.63
C TYR A 110 11.62 14.93 3.74
N GLU A 111 11.47 15.80 4.74
CA GLU A 111 12.36 16.91 4.98
C GLU A 111 13.78 16.44 5.35
N GLU A 112 13.90 15.35 6.09
CA GLU A 112 15.21 14.84 6.52
C GLU A 112 16.13 14.47 5.36
N ILE A 113 15.59 14.14 4.17
CA ILE A 113 16.41 13.81 3.00
C ILE A 113 17.16 15.04 2.45
N GLU A 114 16.72 16.26 2.77
CA GLU A 114 17.41 17.50 2.42
C GLU A 114 18.73 17.66 3.20
N HIS A 115 18.87 16.94 4.31
CA HIS A 115 20.00 17.01 5.25
C HIS A 115 20.83 15.73 5.31
N THR A 116 20.62 14.81 4.37
CA THR A 116 21.38 13.57 4.25
C THR A 116 22.67 13.81 3.45
N ASP A 117 23.65 12.94 3.62
CA ASP A 117 24.92 13.01 2.87
C ASP A 117 24.90 12.01 1.70
N LEU A 118 24.07 10.96 1.81
CA LEU A 118 23.96 9.94 0.77
C LEU A 118 22.53 9.42 0.65
N ILE A 119 22.07 9.31 -0.59
CA ILE A 119 20.74 8.79 -0.95
C ILE A 119 20.91 7.53 -1.80
N VAL A 120 20.29 6.44 -1.39
CA VAL A 120 20.17 5.24 -2.21
C VAL A 120 18.72 5.07 -2.65
N MET A 121 18.46 5.17 -3.96
CA MET A 121 17.16 4.88 -4.57
C MET A 121 17.18 3.47 -5.13
N TRP A 122 16.45 2.54 -4.52
CA TRP A 122 16.45 1.13 -4.90
C TRP A 122 15.07 0.69 -5.39
N GLY A 123 14.99 0.23 -6.65
CA GLY A 123 13.73 -0.18 -7.28
C GLY A 123 12.69 0.93 -7.30
N SER A 124 13.12 2.19 -7.55
CA SER A 124 12.29 3.38 -7.40
C SER A 124 12.49 4.40 -8.52
N ASN A 125 11.41 4.70 -9.25
CA ASN A 125 11.38 5.85 -10.15
C ASN A 125 10.65 7.04 -9.49
N ALA A 126 11.19 7.54 -8.37
CA ALA A 126 10.59 8.56 -7.53
C ALA A 126 10.30 9.87 -8.28
N ARG A 127 11.13 10.27 -9.23
CA ARG A 127 10.91 11.46 -10.05
C ARG A 127 9.57 11.42 -10.79
N PHE A 128 9.15 10.22 -11.22
CA PHE A 128 7.88 10.02 -11.92
C PHE A 128 6.72 9.71 -10.96
N ALA A 129 6.94 8.78 -10.01
CA ALA A 129 5.88 8.25 -9.17
C ALA A 129 5.66 9.05 -7.87
N HIS A 130 6.67 9.79 -7.39
CA HIS A 130 6.66 10.55 -6.14
C HIS A 130 7.26 11.95 -6.34
N PRO A 131 6.67 12.77 -7.25
CA PRO A 131 7.30 14.02 -7.69
C PRO A 131 7.51 15.02 -6.54
N ILE A 132 6.62 15.06 -5.55
CA ILE A 132 6.77 15.97 -4.38
C ILE A 132 7.93 15.52 -3.51
N PHE A 133 8.03 14.23 -3.16
CA PHE A 133 9.18 13.69 -2.45
C PHE A 133 10.49 13.95 -3.22
N PHE A 134 10.45 13.81 -4.55
CA PHE A 134 11.64 14.03 -5.38
C PHE A 134 12.13 15.49 -5.35
N GLN A 135 11.27 16.47 -5.06
CA GLN A 135 11.74 17.86 -4.82
C GLN A 135 12.64 17.94 -3.58
N HIS A 136 12.33 17.21 -2.50
CA HIS A 136 13.18 17.11 -1.33
C HIS A 136 14.51 16.41 -1.67
N VAL A 137 14.47 15.34 -2.49
CA VAL A 137 15.69 14.68 -3.02
C VAL A 137 16.57 15.67 -3.78
N LEU A 138 15.99 16.48 -4.67
CA LEU A 138 16.74 17.50 -5.43
C LEU A 138 17.40 18.54 -4.51
N LYS A 139 16.70 18.96 -3.47
CA LYS A 139 17.30 19.87 -2.46
C LYS A 139 18.47 19.18 -1.73
N GLY A 140 18.32 17.91 -1.33
CA GLY A 140 19.41 17.14 -0.74
C GLY A 140 20.64 17.07 -1.65
N ILE A 141 20.44 16.80 -2.95
CA ILE A 141 21.54 16.80 -3.94
C ILE A 141 22.18 18.21 -4.04
N HIS A 142 21.37 19.28 -4.10
CA HIS A 142 21.90 20.64 -4.12
C HIS A 142 22.66 21.01 -2.84
N ASN A 143 22.30 20.41 -1.71
CA ASN A 143 22.99 20.57 -0.43
C ASN A 143 24.26 19.70 -0.32
N GLY A 144 24.58 18.90 -1.36
CA GLY A 144 25.81 18.11 -1.46
C GLY A 144 25.62 16.60 -1.26
N ALA A 145 24.41 16.11 -1.08
CA ALA A 145 24.16 14.67 -0.99
C ALA A 145 24.53 13.95 -2.31
N ARG A 146 25.27 12.86 -2.20
CA ARG A 146 25.50 11.93 -3.32
C ARG A 146 24.29 11.02 -3.48
N MET A 147 23.90 10.68 -4.70
CA MET A 147 22.82 9.76 -4.95
C MET A 147 23.27 8.55 -5.79
N TYR A 148 22.88 7.37 -5.35
CA TYR A 148 23.02 6.10 -6.07
C TYR A 148 21.64 5.57 -6.45
N ALA A 149 21.49 5.01 -7.65
CA ALA A 149 20.29 4.37 -8.10
C ALA A 149 20.55 2.90 -8.41
N VAL A 150 19.79 2.01 -7.79
CA VAL A 150 19.79 0.56 -8.04
C VAL A 150 18.45 0.19 -8.66
N ASP A 151 18.44 -0.08 -9.98
CA ASP A 151 17.22 -0.33 -10.74
C ASP A 151 17.59 -1.03 -12.06
N PRO A 152 16.85 -2.05 -12.51
CA PRO A 152 17.13 -2.70 -13.79
C PRO A 152 17.02 -1.74 -14.99
N ARG A 153 16.29 -0.64 -14.84
CA ARG A 153 16.15 0.39 -15.86
C ARG A 153 16.84 1.68 -15.45
N ARG A 154 17.53 2.32 -16.39
CA ARG A 154 18.00 3.68 -16.18
C ARG A 154 16.81 4.66 -16.27
N THR A 155 16.10 4.78 -15.17
CA THR A 155 14.89 5.61 -15.04
C THR A 155 15.22 7.10 -15.01
N SER A 156 14.20 7.96 -15.10
CA SER A 156 14.37 9.41 -14.93
C SER A 156 14.90 9.82 -13.55
N THR A 157 14.73 8.96 -12.53
CA THR A 157 15.38 9.12 -11.23
C THR A 157 16.88 8.79 -11.31
N ALA A 158 17.22 7.68 -11.96
CA ALA A 158 18.60 7.26 -12.12
C ALA A 158 19.46 8.24 -12.95
N GLU A 159 18.85 9.10 -13.77
CA GLU A 159 19.56 10.17 -14.49
C GLU A 159 20.16 11.23 -13.56
N TRP A 160 19.65 11.35 -12.32
CA TRP A 160 20.15 12.27 -11.29
C TRP A 160 21.18 11.62 -10.37
N ALA A 161 21.36 10.31 -10.46
CA ALA A 161 22.32 9.58 -9.66
C ALA A 161 23.74 9.78 -10.17
N GLU A 162 24.68 9.87 -9.25
CA GLU A 162 26.11 9.84 -9.55
C GLU A 162 26.52 8.49 -10.18
N SER A 163 25.89 7.40 -9.67
CA SER A 163 26.09 6.06 -10.20
C SER A 163 24.76 5.31 -10.30
N TRP A 164 24.54 4.65 -11.44
CA TRP A 164 23.43 3.76 -11.69
C TRP A 164 23.92 2.32 -11.76
N LEU A 165 23.37 1.47 -10.89
CA LEU A 165 23.66 0.05 -10.81
C LEU A 165 22.50 -0.72 -11.41
N GLY A 166 22.64 -1.11 -12.67
CA GLY A 166 21.62 -1.78 -13.49
C GLY A 166 21.59 -3.29 -13.25
N LEU A 167 20.96 -3.73 -12.16
CA LEU A 167 20.91 -5.14 -11.78
C LEU A 167 19.92 -5.95 -12.63
N ASN A 168 20.15 -7.25 -12.74
CA ASN A 168 19.19 -8.20 -13.27
C ASN A 168 17.96 -8.28 -12.35
N VAL A 169 16.75 -8.37 -12.93
CA VAL A 169 15.50 -8.48 -12.16
C VAL A 169 15.54 -9.71 -11.25
N GLY A 170 15.13 -9.54 -9.97
CA GLY A 170 15.09 -10.61 -8.97
C GLY A 170 16.41 -10.90 -8.28
N THR A 171 17.42 -10.05 -8.46
CA THR A 171 18.76 -10.22 -7.83
C THR A 171 19.06 -9.20 -6.75
N ASP A 172 18.03 -8.61 -6.16
CA ASP A 172 18.14 -7.60 -5.11
C ASP A 172 18.79 -8.15 -3.83
N ILE A 173 18.37 -9.34 -3.37
CA ILE A 173 18.96 -10.01 -2.20
C ILE A 173 20.46 -10.35 -2.46
N PRO A 174 20.84 -11.02 -3.55
CA PRO A 174 22.25 -11.18 -3.93
C PRO A 174 23.08 -9.89 -3.86
N MET A 175 22.53 -8.80 -4.40
CA MET A 175 23.17 -7.49 -4.40
C MET A 175 23.34 -6.95 -2.97
N ALA A 176 22.27 -6.97 -2.17
CA ALA A 176 22.28 -6.48 -0.79
C ALA A 176 23.22 -7.32 0.09
N HIS A 177 23.23 -8.66 -0.07
CA HIS A 177 24.13 -9.53 0.66
C HIS A 177 25.60 -9.30 0.30
N ALA A 178 25.91 -9.06 -0.98
CA ALA A 178 27.27 -8.72 -1.40
C ALA A 178 27.74 -7.37 -0.84
N ILE A 179 26.86 -6.37 -0.79
CA ILE A 179 27.13 -5.09 -0.13
C ILE A 179 27.39 -5.31 1.37
N GLY A 180 26.52 -6.09 2.04
CA GLY A 180 26.69 -6.42 3.46
C GLY A 180 27.98 -7.16 3.74
N ARG A 181 28.33 -8.18 2.94
CA ARG A 181 29.61 -8.90 3.03
C ARG A 181 30.80 -7.96 2.87
N GLU A 182 30.78 -7.11 1.86
CA GLU A 182 31.88 -6.14 1.63
C GLU A 182 32.05 -5.20 2.82
N ILE A 183 30.95 -4.70 3.42
CA ILE A 183 30.98 -3.86 4.62
C ILE A 183 31.66 -4.61 5.80
N VAL A 184 31.30 -5.89 6.01
CA VAL A 184 31.88 -6.73 7.06
C VAL A 184 33.37 -6.93 6.84
N HIS A 185 33.77 -7.39 5.63
CA HIS A 185 35.17 -7.68 5.32
C HIS A 185 36.07 -6.44 5.25
N ALA A 186 35.51 -5.29 4.90
CA ALA A 186 36.25 -4.03 4.89
C ALA A 186 36.36 -3.37 6.30
N GLY A 187 35.79 -3.98 7.34
CA GLY A 187 35.79 -3.43 8.70
C GLY A 187 34.98 -2.13 8.82
N LEU A 188 33.90 -1.99 8.05
CA LEU A 188 33.05 -0.78 7.98
C LEU A 188 31.75 -0.94 8.79
N VAL A 189 31.62 -2.01 9.57
CA VAL A 189 30.46 -2.23 10.44
C VAL A 189 30.42 -1.16 11.53
N ASN A 190 29.25 -0.62 11.82
CA ASN A 190 29.05 0.22 13.00
C ASN A 190 28.90 -0.68 14.26
N GLU A 191 30.00 -1.18 14.75
CA GLU A 191 30.05 -2.16 15.84
C GLU A 191 29.36 -1.69 17.12
N ALA A 192 29.46 -0.40 17.44
CA ALA A 192 28.81 0.16 18.63
C ALA A 192 27.29 0.12 18.52
N PHE A 193 26.76 0.41 17.32
CA PHE A 193 25.33 0.34 17.04
C PHE A 193 24.87 -1.13 17.03
N VAL A 194 25.57 -2.01 16.30
CA VAL A 194 25.22 -3.43 16.16
C VAL A 194 25.13 -4.09 17.55
N ARG A 195 26.14 -3.93 18.40
CA ARG A 195 26.13 -4.51 19.77
C ARG A 195 25.01 -3.99 20.67
N ARG A 196 24.63 -2.71 20.51
CA ARG A 196 23.63 -2.09 21.39
C ARG A 196 22.20 -2.31 20.92
N ALA A 197 21.97 -2.33 19.63
CA ALA A 197 20.64 -2.15 19.06
C ALA A 197 20.18 -3.25 18.11
N THR A 198 20.96 -4.31 17.93
CA THR A 198 20.59 -5.41 17.04
C THR A 198 20.79 -6.78 17.69
N THR A 199 20.19 -7.79 17.10
CA THR A 199 20.40 -9.21 17.37
C THR A 199 20.67 -9.95 16.07
N GLY A 200 21.28 -11.16 16.13
CA GLY A 200 21.49 -12.00 14.94
C GLY A 200 22.61 -11.54 14.01
N PHE A 201 23.61 -10.78 14.51
CA PHE A 201 24.72 -10.31 13.68
C PHE A 201 25.62 -11.44 13.19
N GLU A 202 25.89 -12.44 14.00
CA GLU A 202 26.75 -13.58 13.62
C GLU A 202 26.06 -14.43 12.54
N GLU A 203 24.77 -14.69 12.70
CA GLU A 203 23.96 -15.41 11.72
C GLU A 203 23.88 -14.62 10.40
N TYR A 204 23.78 -13.29 10.49
CA TYR A 204 23.82 -12.44 9.27
C TYR A 204 25.18 -12.50 8.58
N ARG A 205 26.28 -12.49 9.34
CA ARG A 205 27.63 -12.60 8.81
C ARG A 205 27.82 -13.92 8.05
N GLU A 206 27.34 -15.03 8.62
CA GLU A 206 27.37 -16.35 7.97
C GLU A 206 26.50 -16.36 6.70
N LEU A 207 25.31 -15.77 6.76
CA LEU A 207 24.38 -15.68 5.63
C LEU A 207 24.97 -14.95 4.42
N VAL A 208 25.70 -13.86 4.65
CA VAL A 208 26.28 -13.06 3.55
C VAL A 208 27.63 -13.58 3.07
N GLU A 209 28.31 -14.43 3.83
CA GLU A 209 29.68 -14.90 3.52
C GLU A 209 29.85 -15.48 2.09
N PRO A 210 28.91 -16.29 1.55
CA PRO A 210 29.05 -16.82 0.20
C PRO A 210 28.99 -15.75 -0.90
N TRP A 211 28.43 -14.56 -0.61
CA TRP A 211 28.15 -13.52 -1.60
C TRP A 211 29.37 -12.63 -1.89
N THR A 212 30.43 -13.22 -2.44
CA THR A 212 31.60 -12.46 -2.88
C THR A 212 31.22 -11.45 -3.99
N LEU A 213 31.98 -10.37 -4.12
CA LEU A 213 31.75 -9.38 -5.19
C LEU A 213 31.76 -10.00 -6.58
N SER A 214 32.64 -10.99 -6.82
CA SER A 214 32.74 -11.71 -8.10
C SER A 214 31.49 -12.57 -8.35
N LEU A 215 30.94 -13.24 -7.33
CA LEU A 215 29.70 -13.99 -7.46
C LEU A 215 28.53 -13.03 -7.71
N ALA A 216 28.46 -11.93 -6.97
CA ALA A 216 27.41 -10.93 -7.14
C ALA A 216 27.42 -10.30 -8.53
N GLU A 217 28.61 -9.94 -9.06
CA GLU A 217 28.74 -9.45 -10.44
C GLU A 217 28.17 -10.46 -11.45
N LYS A 218 28.52 -11.73 -11.31
CA LYS A 218 28.01 -12.80 -12.19
C LYS A 218 26.49 -12.96 -12.12
N VAL A 219 25.90 -12.83 -10.93
CA VAL A 219 24.46 -13.03 -10.72
C VAL A 219 23.66 -11.79 -11.07
N THR A 220 24.12 -10.63 -10.62
CA THR A 220 23.38 -9.36 -10.76
C THR A 220 23.63 -8.64 -12.09
N GLY A 221 24.76 -8.93 -12.74
CA GLY A 221 25.24 -8.19 -13.91
C GLY A 221 25.86 -6.82 -13.58
N VAL A 222 25.94 -6.46 -12.29
CA VAL A 222 26.54 -5.20 -11.84
C VAL A 222 28.03 -5.41 -11.59
N PRO A 223 28.93 -4.56 -12.14
CA PRO A 223 30.37 -4.71 -11.92
C PRO A 223 30.76 -4.72 -10.43
N ALA A 224 31.63 -5.65 -10.04
CA ALA A 224 32.13 -5.80 -8.67
C ALA A 224 32.66 -4.48 -8.07
N ALA A 225 33.33 -3.67 -8.89
CA ALA A 225 33.84 -2.35 -8.49
C ALA A 225 32.69 -1.39 -8.09
N ALA A 226 31.59 -1.38 -8.83
CA ALA A 226 30.44 -0.53 -8.53
C ALA A 226 29.69 -0.99 -7.25
N ILE A 227 29.60 -2.31 -7.05
CA ILE A 227 29.02 -2.86 -5.79
C ILE A 227 29.88 -2.45 -4.59
N ARG A 228 31.20 -2.59 -4.70
CA ARG A 228 32.13 -2.15 -3.66
C ARG A 228 32.04 -0.67 -3.39
N GLU A 229 31.97 0.15 -4.44
CA GLU A 229 31.85 1.61 -4.29
C GLU A 229 30.61 1.98 -3.51
N LEU A 230 29.43 1.44 -3.87
CA LEU A 230 28.17 1.68 -3.13
C LEU A 230 28.29 1.21 -1.68
N ALA A 231 28.83 0.02 -1.42
CA ALA A 231 29.02 -0.52 -0.08
C ALA A 231 29.83 0.43 0.81
N HIS A 232 30.98 0.88 0.29
CA HIS A 232 31.86 1.81 1.01
C HIS A 232 31.25 3.20 1.16
N ALA A 233 30.57 3.74 0.14
CA ALA A 233 29.90 5.01 0.21
C ALA A 233 28.80 4.99 1.28
N TYR A 234 27.96 3.94 1.29
CA TYR A 234 26.87 3.80 2.26
C TYR A 234 27.36 3.64 3.68
N ALA A 235 28.37 2.82 3.93
CA ALA A 235 28.89 2.58 5.26
C ALA A 235 29.68 3.77 5.84
N ARG A 236 30.33 4.58 4.98
CA ARG A 236 31.12 5.76 5.41
C ARG A 236 30.29 7.04 5.51
N ALA A 237 29.11 7.08 4.94
CA ALA A 237 28.24 8.24 5.05
C ALA A 237 27.91 8.51 6.53
N GLU A 238 28.01 9.76 6.97
CA GLU A 238 27.55 10.13 8.31
C GLU A 238 26.04 9.93 8.42
N ARG A 239 25.28 10.34 7.38
CA ARG A 239 23.84 10.21 7.27
C ARG A 239 23.48 9.67 5.90
N ALA A 240 22.88 8.49 5.84
CA ALA A 240 22.40 7.92 4.61
C ALA A 240 20.91 7.58 4.71
N GLN A 241 20.17 7.84 3.63
CA GLN A 241 18.80 7.37 3.47
C GLN A 241 18.68 6.35 2.35
N LEU A 242 18.08 5.21 2.69
CA LEU A 242 17.76 4.14 1.76
C LEU A 242 16.27 4.16 1.45
N CYS A 243 15.94 4.46 0.19
CA CYS A 243 14.56 4.64 -0.28
C CYS A 243 14.22 3.56 -1.30
N TRP A 244 13.04 2.95 -1.18
CA TRP A 244 12.57 1.95 -2.14
C TRP A 244 11.08 2.08 -2.46
N THR A 245 10.67 1.45 -3.57
CA THR A 245 9.27 1.29 -3.98
C THR A 245 8.98 -0.13 -4.43
N LEU A 246 8.08 -0.27 -5.37
CA LEU A 246 7.54 -1.55 -5.86
C LEU A 246 8.60 -2.45 -6.51
N GLY A 247 9.72 -1.90 -7.01
CA GLY A 247 10.84 -2.70 -7.51
C GLY A 247 11.48 -3.60 -6.44
N ILE A 248 11.18 -3.36 -5.16
CA ILE A 248 11.60 -4.21 -4.03
C ILE A 248 10.44 -5.08 -3.53
N THR A 249 9.24 -4.56 -3.52
CA THR A 249 8.10 -5.20 -2.83
C THR A 249 7.24 -6.08 -3.73
N GLU A 250 7.11 -5.78 -5.01
CA GLU A 250 6.32 -6.57 -5.98
C GLU A 250 7.11 -7.78 -6.52
N HIS A 251 7.60 -8.60 -5.59
CA HIS A 251 8.25 -9.88 -5.85
C HIS A 251 7.64 -10.96 -4.95
N HIS A 252 7.70 -12.22 -5.36
CA HIS A 252 7.26 -13.36 -4.53
C HIS A 252 7.99 -13.41 -3.17
N ASN A 253 9.22 -12.92 -3.13
CA ASN A 253 10.08 -12.80 -1.94
C ASN A 253 10.24 -11.33 -1.46
N GLY A 254 9.25 -10.46 -1.73
CA GLY A 254 9.32 -9.03 -1.43
C GLY A 254 9.62 -8.70 0.04
N THR A 255 9.12 -9.49 0.99
CA THR A 255 9.43 -9.32 2.41
C THR A 255 10.92 -9.55 2.70
N ASP A 256 11.54 -10.55 2.07
CA ASP A 256 12.97 -10.84 2.25
C ASP A 256 13.84 -9.81 1.54
N ASN A 257 13.41 -9.27 0.39
CA ASN A 257 14.04 -8.10 -0.22
C ASN A 257 14.08 -6.92 0.76
N VAL A 258 12.95 -6.59 1.40
CA VAL A 258 12.88 -5.50 2.39
C VAL A 258 13.80 -5.78 3.59
N ARG A 259 13.81 -7.01 4.11
CA ARG A 259 14.69 -7.41 5.22
C ARG A 259 16.18 -7.28 4.85
N ALA A 260 16.55 -7.63 3.63
CA ALA A 260 17.92 -7.47 3.15
C ALA A 260 18.36 -6.00 3.16
N LEU A 261 17.47 -5.07 2.75
CA LEU A 261 17.74 -3.63 2.82
C LEU A 261 17.79 -3.11 4.26
N ILE A 262 16.90 -3.58 5.14
CA ILE A 262 16.91 -3.23 6.57
C ILE A 262 18.23 -3.64 7.20
N ASN A 263 18.75 -4.83 6.88
CA ASN A 263 20.02 -5.33 7.41
C ASN A 263 21.19 -4.42 7.04
N LEU A 264 21.23 -3.83 5.85
CA LEU A 264 22.25 -2.85 5.48
C LEU A 264 22.21 -1.61 6.37
N SER A 265 21.00 -1.11 6.67
CA SER A 265 20.83 0.05 7.54
C SER A 265 21.20 -0.26 8.99
N LEU A 266 20.87 -1.46 9.49
CA LEU A 266 21.25 -1.90 10.83
C LEU A 266 22.76 -2.12 10.95
N LEU A 267 23.38 -2.73 9.94
CA LEU A 267 24.82 -3.00 9.88
C LEU A 267 25.66 -1.72 10.00
N THR A 268 25.17 -0.62 9.42
CA THR A 268 25.86 0.67 9.33
C THR A 268 25.34 1.71 10.34
N GLY A 269 24.28 1.39 11.09
CA GLY A 269 23.65 2.32 12.04
C GLY A 269 22.93 3.49 11.36
N GLN A 270 22.46 3.30 10.10
CA GLN A 270 21.73 4.34 9.36
C GLN A 270 20.24 4.34 9.71
N VAL A 271 19.94 4.45 11.01
CA VAL A 271 18.57 4.52 11.55
C VAL A 271 18.59 5.22 12.92
N GLY A 272 17.49 5.90 13.26
CA GLY A 272 17.31 6.53 14.57
C GLY A 272 18.10 7.82 14.77
N ARG A 273 18.56 8.45 13.69
CA ARG A 273 19.24 9.75 13.69
C ARG A 273 18.64 10.65 12.61
N TYR A 274 18.59 11.95 12.88
CA TYR A 274 18.09 12.91 11.88
C TYR A 274 18.93 12.86 10.59
N GLY A 275 18.26 12.81 9.46
CA GLY A 275 18.88 12.69 8.14
C GLY A 275 19.37 11.30 7.77
N ALA A 276 19.22 10.30 8.65
CA ALA A 276 19.56 8.89 8.36
C ALA A 276 18.35 7.99 8.57
N GLY A 277 18.10 7.06 7.63
CA GLY A 277 16.96 6.16 7.76
C GLY A 277 16.56 5.43 6.51
N MET A 278 15.34 4.90 6.58
CA MET A 278 14.71 4.10 5.54
C MET A 278 13.35 4.67 5.18
N GLN A 279 13.08 4.78 3.87
CA GLN A 279 11.86 5.34 3.32
C GLN A 279 11.20 4.37 2.33
N PRO A 280 10.22 3.57 2.75
CA PRO A 280 9.32 2.90 1.82
C PRO A 280 8.39 3.95 1.21
N LEU A 281 8.64 4.33 -0.04
CA LEU A 281 7.86 5.36 -0.73
C LEU A 281 6.57 4.76 -1.27
N ARG A 282 5.46 4.99 -0.59
CA ARG A 282 4.15 4.45 -0.94
C ARG A 282 3.50 5.26 -2.05
N GLY A 283 2.84 4.56 -2.99
CA GLY A 283 2.37 5.17 -4.24
C GLY A 283 1.07 5.96 -4.09
N GLN A 284 0.04 5.36 -3.50
CA GLN A 284 -1.24 6.03 -3.31
C GLN A 284 -1.18 7.01 -2.15
N ASN A 285 -1.99 8.07 -2.25
CA ASN A 285 -2.00 9.17 -1.28
C ASN A 285 -2.40 8.76 0.15
N ASN A 286 -3.12 7.66 0.31
CA ASN A 286 -3.60 7.18 1.62
C ASN A 286 -3.38 5.67 1.86
N VAL A 287 -2.42 5.04 1.19
CA VAL A 287 -2.14 3.62 1.42
C VAL A 287 -1.61 3.35 2.84
N GLN A 288 -0.88 4.31 3.43
CA GLN A 288 -0.50 4.27 4.84
C GLN A 288 -1.74 4.31 5.72
N GLY A 289 -2.60 5.32 5.51
CA GLY A 289 -3.79 5.53 6.32
C GLY A 289 -4.80 4.39 6.21
N GLY A 290 -5.01 3.80 5.03
CA GLY A 290 -5.89 2.64 4.89
C GLY A 290 -5.48 1.48 5.81
N GLY A 291 -4.17 1.20 5.93
CA GLY A 291 -3.64 0.23 6.89
C GLY A 291 -3.82 0.67 8.35
N ASP A 292 -3.53 1.95 8.65
CA ASP A 292 -3.66 2.51 10.00
C ASP A 292 -5.13 2.51 10.48
N MET A 293 -6.08 2.67 9.55
CA MET A 293 -7.54 2.60 9.82
C MET A 293 -8.07 1.17 9.96
N GLY A 294 -7.22 0.16 9.82
CA GLY A 294 -7.61 -1.24 9.97
C GLY A 294 -8.31 -1.83 8.74
N ALA A 295 -8.23 -1.19 7.56
CA ALA A 295 -8.76 -1.74 6.31
C ALA A 295 -7.82 -2.83 5.73
N ILE A 296 -7.40 -3.73 6.59
CA ILE A 296 -6.56 -4.92 6.34
C ILE A 296 -7.02 -6.07 7.23
N PRO A 297 -6.80 -7.34 6.86
CA PRO A 297 -7.49 -8.47 7.47
C PRO A 297 -7.08 -8.80 8.91
N ASN A 298 -5.93 -8.36 9.35
CA ASN A 298 -5.30 -8.77 10.61
C ASN A 298 -5.15 -7.63 11.64
N ARG A 299 -5.59 -6.42 11.32
CA ARG A 299 -5.47 -5.26 12.21
C ARG A 299 -6.80 -4.52 12.36
N LEU A 300 -7.00 -3.97 13.53
CA LEU A 300 -8.05 -3.01 13.86
C LEU A 300 -7.50 -1.58 13.77
N PRO A 301 -8.34 -0.54 13.76
CA PRO A 301 -7.91 0.86 13.73
C PRO A 301 -6.79 1.17 14.74
N GLY A 302 -5.82 1.99 14.34
CA GLY A 302 -4.59 2.22 15.09
C GLY A 302 -3.58 1.10 14.96
N PHE A 303 -3.69 0.28 13.91
CA PHE A 303 -2.82 -0.87 13.62
C PHE A 303 -2.78 -1.91 14.74
N GLN A 304 -3.84 -2.00 15.55
CA GLN A 304 -3.96 -2.87 16.72
C GLN A 304 -4.22 -4.33 16.30
N ASP A 305 -3.62 -5.28 17.02
CA ASP A 305 -3.74 -6.69 16.66
C ASP A 305 -5.13 -7.23 17.01
N ILE A 306 -5.80 -7.81 16.02
CA ILE A 306 -7.13 -8.41 16.22
C ILE A 306 -7.09 -9.68 17.08
N LEU A 307 -5.93 -10.33 17.21
CA LEU A 307 -5.79 -11.50 18.07
C LEU A 307 -5.62 -11.14 19.55
N ASP A 308 -5.32 -9.88 19.88
CA ASP A 308 -5.25 -9.42 21.27
C ASP A 308 -6.66 -9.33 21.87
N PRO A 309 -6.99 -10.09 22.92
CA PRO A 309 -8.32 -10.08 23.53
C PRO A 309 -8.71 -8.71 24.12
N ALA A 310 -7.76 -7.95 24.66
CA ALA A 310 -8.03 -6.64 25.24
C ALA A 310 -8.37 -5.62 24.15
N VAL A 311 -7.67 -5.70 23.01
CA VAL A 311 -7.95 -4.90 21.82
C VAL A 311 -9.34 -5.23 21.29
N ARG A 312 -9.66 -6.53 21.08
CA ARG A 312 -11.00 -6.92 20.61
C ARG A 312 -12.11 -6.41 21.52
N LEU A 313 -12.01 -6.64 22.82
CA LEU A 313 -13.02 -6.22 23.81
C LEU A 313 -13.30 -4.71 23.74
N LYS A 314 -12.28 -3.89 23.52
CA LYS A 314 -12.44 -2.44 23.34
C LYS A 314 -13.31 -2.12 22.13
N PHE A 315 -13.07 -2.75 20.98
CA PHE A 315 -13.82 -2.52 19.75
C PHE A 315 -15.22 -3.17 19.81
N GLU A 316 -15.35 -4.36 20.41
CA GLU A 316 -16.62 -5.04 20.63
C GLU A 316 -17.57 -4.18 21.48
N SER A 317 -17.04 -3.59 22.56
CA SER A 317 -17.81 -2.67 23.42
C SER A 317 -18.22 -1.39 22.70
N ALA A 318 -17.33 -0.82 21.85
CA ALA A 318 -17.60 0.43 21.16
C ALA A 318 -18.56 0.26 19.97
N TRP A 319 -18.53 -0.90 19.31
CA TRP A 319 -19.34 -1.18 18.12
C TRP A 319 -20.58 -2.04 18.40
N ASP A 320 -20.80 -2.44 19.66
CA ASP A 320 -21.88 -3.35 20.09
C ASP A 320 -21.94 -4.61 19.21
N THR A 321 -20.82 -5.34 19.13
CA THR A 321 -20.67 -6.51 18.26
C THR A 321 -19.71 -7.53 18.88
N VAL A 322 -19.64 -8.73 18.29
CA VAL A 322 -18.65 -9.75 18.62
C VAL A 322 -17.71 -9.92 17.44
N LEU A 323 -16.40 -9.77 17.69
CA LEU A 323 -15.36 -9.95 16.69
C LEU A 323 -14.74 -11.35 16.78
N GLN A 324 -14.61 -12.02 15.65
CA GLN A 324 -13.98 -13.34 15.61
C GLN A 324 -12.48 -13.25 15.97
N PRO A 325 -11.95 -14.13 16.85
CA PRO A 325 -10.54 -14.11 17.26
C PRO A 325 -9.64 -14.79 16.20
N ARG A 326 -9.69 -14.30 14.98
CA ARG A 326 -8.92 -14.82 13.83
C ARG A 326 -8.61 -13.71 12.84
N HIS A 327 -7.60 -13.91 12.02
CA HIS A 327 -7.37 -13.04 10.86
C HIS A 327 -8.41 -13.32 9.76
N GLY A 328 -8.72 -12.31 8.96
CA GLY A 328 -9.43 -12.46 7.71
C GLY A 328 -8.51 -12.91 6.58
N MET A 329 -9.08 -13.20 5.43
CA MET A 329 -8.35 -13.46 4.20
C MET A 329 -7.69 -12.17 3.68
N THR A 330 -6.45 -12.30 3.25
CA THR A 330 -5.76 -11.27 2.46
C THR A 330 -6.39 -11.16 1.07
N LEU A 331 -6.11 -10.08 0.34
CA LEU A 331 -6.60 -9.90 -1.03
C LEU A 331 -6.26 -11.10 -1.91
N THR A 332 -5.05 -11.64 -1.83
CA THR A 332 -4.61 -12.82 -2.60
C THR A 332 -5.42 -14.06 -2.23
N GLU A 333 -5.59 -14.32 -0.92
CA GLU A 333 -6.40 -15.44 -0.42
C GLU A 333 -7.88 -15.28 -0.79
N MET A 334 -8.42 -14.04 -0.82
CA MET A 334 -9.77 -13.79 -1.30
C MET A 334 -9.93 -14.17 -2.78
N PHE A 335 -8.93 -13.87 -3.63
CA PHE A 335 -8.95 -14.31 -5.01
C PHE A 335 -8.89 -15.85 -5.15
N GLU A 336 -8.13 -16.54 -4.32
CA GLU A 336 -8.10 -18.01 -4.27
C GLU A 336 -9.45 -18.56 -3.82
N ALA A 337 -10.06 -17.96 -2.80
CA ALA A 337 -11.36 -18.33 -2.27
C ALA A 337 -12.54 -18.10 -3.25
N MET A 338 -12.39 -17.21 -4.24
CA MET A 338 -13.36 -17.08 -5.33
C MET A 338 -13.34 -18.28 -6.27
N GLU A 339 -12.18 -18.93 -6.43
CA GLU A 339 -12.03 -20.06 -7.35
C GLU A 339 -12.67 -21.35 -6.82
N ASP A 340 -12.59 -21.59 -5.50
CA ASP A 340 -13.20 -22.75 -4.85
C ASP A 340 -14.64 -22.50 -4.37
N GLY A 341 -15.16 -21.27 -4.55
CA GLY A 341 -16.52 -20.87 -4.18
C GLY A 341 -16.74 -20.64 -2.67
N SER A 342 -15.67 -20.63 -1.86
CA SER A 342 -15.77 -20.28 -0.43
C SER A 342 -15.98 -18.77 -0.22
N LEU A 343 -15.62 -17.94 -1.20
CA LEU A 343 -15.96 -16.52 -1.27
C LEU A 343 -16.85 -16.27 -2.49
N ARG A 344 -18.08 -15.82 -2.25
CA ARG A 344 -19.13 -15.73 -3.29
C ARG A 344 -19.60 -14.30 -3.59
N ALA A 345 -19.35 -13.36 -2.70
CA ALA A 345 -19.67 -11.95 -2.93
C ALA A 345 -18.53 -11.03 -2.56
N VAL A 346 -18.35 -10.00 -3.36
CA VAL A 346 -17.34 -8.95 -3.12
C VAL A 346 -17.96 -7.56 -3.23
N TYR A 347 -17.57 -6.69 -2.30
CA TYR A 347 -17.78 -5.25 -2.41
C TYR A 347 -16.42 -4.58 -2.66
N CYS A 348 -16.26 -4.02 -3.84
CA CYS A 348 -15.03 -3.38 -4.29
C CYS A 348 -15.20 -1.87 -4.33
N ILE A 349 -14.42 -1.13 -3.55
CA ILE A 349 -14.46 0.33 -3.46
C ILE A 349 -13.19 0.93 -4.05
N GLY A 350 -13.30 1.68 -5.16
CA GLY A 350 -12.22 2.47 -5.77
C GLY A 350 -10.97 1.66 -6.17
N GLU A 351 -11.15 0.40 -6.44
CA GLU A 351 -10.11 -0.54 -6.87
C GLU A 351 -10.47 -1.14 -8.23
N ASN A 352 -9.46 -1.49 -9.03
CA ASN A 352 -9.68 -2.05 -10.36
C ASN A 352 -8.84 -3.34 -10.58
N PRO A 353 -9.06 -4.38 -9.77
CA PRO A 353 -8.27 -5.60 -9.82
C PRO A 353 -8.31 -6.33 -11.18
N ALA A 354 -9.40 -6.26 -11.93
CA ALA A 354 -9.46 -6.78 -13.30
C ALA A 354 -8.43 -6.17 -14.26
N GLN A 355 -7.74 -5.11 -13.84
CA GLN A 355 -6.67 -4.47 -14.62
C GLN A 355 -5.33 -4.39 -13.88
N SER A 356 -5.34 -4.37 -12.55
CA SER A 356 -4.13 -4.12 -11.75
C SER A 356 -3.49 -5.39 -11.17
N GLU A 357 -4.21 -6.51 -11.14
CA GLU A 357 -3.63 -7.77 -10.69
C GLU A 357 -2.56 -8.29 -11.66
N ALA A 358 -1.55 -9.00 -11.13
CA ALA A 358 -0.42 -9.51 -11.90
C ALA A 358 -0.87 -10.47 -13.02
N ASP A 359 -1.85 -11.33 -12.75
CA ASP A 359 -2.58 -12.13 -13.73
C ASP A 359 -3.99 -11.56 -13.89
N SER A 360 -4.12 -10.57 -14.78
CA SER A 360 -5.39 -9.91 -15.03
C SER A 360 -6.46 -10.83 -15.63
N ASP A 361 -6.08 -11.83 -16.41
CA ASP A 361 -7.02 -12.79 -16.99
C ASP A 361 -7.58 -13.71 -15.91
N GLN A 362 -6.75 -14.15 -14.96
CA GLN A 362 -7.21 -14.93 -13.82
C GLN A 362 -8.12 -14.08 -12.90
N ALA A 363 -7.76 -12.83 -12.65
CA ALA A 363 -8.58 -11.91 -11.86
C ALA A 363 -9.98 -11.72 -12.49
N VAL A 364 -10.06 -11.52 -13.80
CA VAL A 364 -11.33 -11.42 -14.53
C VAL A 364 -12.16 -12.69 -14.40
N ARG A 365 -11.55 -13.87 -14.59
CA ARG A 365 -12.27 -15.15 -14.45
C ARG A 365 -12.84 -15.32 -13.05
N ARG A 366 -12.05 -15.06 -11.99
CA ARG A 366 -12.45 -15.19 -10.59
C ARG A 366 -13.57 -14.22 -10.22
N LEU A 367 -13.44 -12.96 -10.59
CA LEU A 367 -14.49 -11.94 -10.35
C LEU A 367 -15.79 -12.26 -11.11
N SER A 368 -15.68 -12.79 -12.32
CA SER A 368 -16.85 -13.22 -13.11
C SER A 368 -17.55 -14.44 -12.54
N GLY A 369 -16.84 -15.27 -11.76
CA GLY A 369 -17.39 -16.44 -11.07
C GLY A 369 -18.13 -16.15 -9.77
N LEU A 370 -18.07 -14.93 -9.25
CA LEU A 370 -18.78 -14.53 -8.03
C LEU A 370 -20.31 -14.59 -8.25
N ASP A 371 -21.04 -14.97 -7.22
CA ASP A 371 -22.51 -14.89 -7.21
C ASP A 371 -22.99 -13.44 -7.25
N PHE A 372 -22.24 -12.53 -6.60
CA PHE A 372 -22.59 -11.11 -6.56
C PHE A 372 -21.38 -10.19 -6.41
N LEU A 373 -21.31 -9.16 -7.23
CA LEU A 373 -20.24 -8.15 -7.22
C LEU A 373 -20.84 -6.75 -7.20
N VAL A 374 -20.53 -5.99 -6.17
CA VAL A 374 -20.79 -4.55 -6.10
C VAL A 374 -19.50 -3.78 -6.31
N VAL A 375 -19.51 -2.81 -7.20
CA VAL A 375 -18.38 -1.90 -7.42
C VAL A 375 -18.81 -0.47 -7.16
N GLN A 376 -18.10 0.21 -6.25
CA GLN A 376 -18.25 1.63 -5.98
C GLN A 376 -17.01 2.35 -6.51
N ASP A 377 -17.18 3.19 -7.52
CA ASP A 377 -16.06 3.85 -8.20
C ASP A 377 -16.49 5.19 -8.82
N ILE A 378 -15.51 5.97 -9.21
CA ILE A 378 -15.72 7.21 -9.94
C ILE A 378 -15.84 7.01 -11.46
N PHE A 379 -15.40 5.85 -11.97
CA PHE A 379 -15.44 5.48 -13.39
C PHE A 379 -16.01 4.08 -13.59
N LEU A 380 -16.54 3.83 -14.80
CA LEU A 380 -16.84 2.46 -15.22
C LEU A 380 -15.52 1.77 -15.61
N THR A 381 -14.86 1.18 -14.62
CA THR A 381 -13.60 0.46 -14.76
C THR A 381 -13.85 -0.95 -15.31
N LYS A 382 -12.77 -1.66 -15.70
CA LYS A 382 -12.87 -3.08 -16.10
C LYS A 382 -13.49 -3.98 -15.02
N THR A 383 -13.21 -3.67 -13.74
CA THR A 383 -13.85 -4.37 -12.63
C THR A 383 -15.33 -4.01 -12.52
N ALA A 384 -15.67 -2.73 -12.69
CA ALA A 384 -17.05 -2.27 -12.69
C ALA A 384 -17.88 -2.88 -13.84
N GLU A 385 -17.27 -3.12 -15.01
CA GLU A 385 -17.91 -3.80 -16.13
C GLU A 385 -18.33 -5.26 -15.80
N LEU A 386 -17.72 -5.88 -14.80
CA LEU A 386 -18.07 -7.23 -14.33
C LEU A 386 -19.16 -7.23 -13.25
N ALA A 387 -19.46 -6.09 -12.63
CA ALA A 387 -20.33 -5.97 -11.47
C ALA A 387 -21.82 -6.22 -11.79
N ASP A 388 -22.59 -6.56 -10.77
CA ASP A 388 -24.05 -6.62 -10.80
C ASP A 388 -24.67 -5.25 -10.47
N VAL A 389 -23.99 -4.48 -9.60
CA VAL A 389 -24.35 -3.11 -9.20
C VAL A 389 -23.12 -2.22 -9.23
N VAL A 390 -23.25 -1.03 -9.85
CA VAL A 390 -22.20 -0.01 -9.85
C VAL A 390 -22.72 1.26 -9.19
N LEU A 391 -22.02 1.73 -8.16
CA LEU A 391 -22.38 2.88 -7.34
C LEU A 391 -21.43 4.06 -7.65
N PRO A 392 -21.93 5.21 -8.11
CA PRO A 392 -21.10 6.36 -8.43
C PRO A 392 -20.64 7.08 -7.16
N ALA A 393 -19.33 7.10 -6.93
CA ALA A 393 -18.70 7.70 -5.76
C ALA A 393 -18.08 9.07 -6.03
N THR A 394 -17.71 9.77 -4.95
CA THR A 394 -16.92 10.99 -4.99
C THR A 394 -15.43 10.71 -5.13
N ALA A 395 -14.68 11.65 -5.73
CA ALA A 395 -13.23 11.58 -5.75
C ALA A 395 -12.66 11.95 -4.37
N GLY A 396 -12.02 11.00 -3.71
CA GLY A 396 -11.54 11.09 -2.32
C GLY A 396 -10.45 12.14 -2.05
N TRP A 397 -10.07 12.93 -3.04
CA TRP A 397 -9.05 13.99 -2.89
C TRP A 397 -9.56 15.38 -3.28
N ALA A 398 -10.76 15.51 -3.81
CA ALA A 398 -11.28 16.80 -4.29
C ALA A 398 -12.77 17.01 -4.06
N GLU A 399 -13.56 15.96 -3.96
CA GLU A 399 -15.02 16.00 -3.91
C GLU A 399 -15.60 15.60 -2.55
N THR A 400 -14.73 15.31 -1.57
CA THR A 400 -15.09 14.89 -0.22
C THR A 400 -14.28 15.65 0.84
N GLU A 401 -14.67 15.51 2.09
CA GLU A 401 -13.95 15.98 3.28
C GLU A 401 -13.35 14.79 4.02
N GLY A 402 -12.25 15.01 4.77
CA GLY A 402 -11.63 14.00 5.61
C GLY A 402 -10.13 14.19 5.77
N THR A 403 -9.42 13.10 6.01
CA THR A 403 -7.97 13.10 6.20
C THR A 403 -7.29 12.00 5.40
N THR A 404 -5.99 12.16 5.13
CA THR A 404 -5.12 11.15 4.54
C THR A 404 -3.80 11.09 5.31
N THR A 405 -3.18 9.92 5.36
CA THR A 405 -1.86 9.71 5.97
C THR A 405 -0.84 9.36 4.90
N ASN A 406 0.17 10.20 4.69
CA ASN A 406 1.20 9.96 3.68
C ASN A 406 2.32 9.01 4.16
N SER A 407 3.29 8.72 3.28
CA SER A 407 4.40 7.79 3.57
C SER A 407 5.31 8.22 4.72
N GLU A 408 5.38 9.51 5.03
CA GLU A 408 6.13 10.03 6.19
C GLU A 408 5.29 10.04 7.49
N ARG A 409 4.11 9.38 7.49
CA ARG A 409 3.19 9.28 8.63
C ARG A 409 2.52 10.60 9.04
N ARG A 410 2.50 11.57 8.13
CA ARG A 410 1.80 12.84 8.35
C ARG A 410 0.33 12.71 7.99
N VAL A 411 -0.55 13.01 8.94
CA VAL A 411 -2.00 13.14 8.70
C VAL A 411 -2.27 14.53 8.13
N GLN A 412 -2.96 14.55 6.99
CA GLN A 412 -3.24 15.77 6.24
C GLN A 412 -4.74 15.90 5.99
N ARG A 413 -5.28 17.11 6.15
CA ARG A 413 -6.69 17.40 5.89
C ARG A 413 -6.96 17.44 4.39
N VAL A 414 -7.99 16.73 3.96
CA VAL A 414 -8.61 16.84 2.64
C VAL A 414 -9.83 17.75 2.76
N ARG A 415 -9.91 18.74 1.88
CA ARG A 415 -11.07 19.66 1.81
C ARG A 415 -11.75 19.53 0.47
N ARG A 416 -13.07 19.56 0.49
CA ARG A 416 -13.85 19.56 -0.73
C ARG A 416 -13.53 20.84 -1.55
N ALA A 417 -13.10 20.65 -2.79
CA ALA A 417 -12.78 21.71 -3.74
C ALA A 417 -13.72 21.68 -4.94
N LEU A 418 -14.37 20.56 -5.24
CA LEU A 418 -15.25 20.36 -6.37
C LEU A 418 -16.59 19.78 -5.93
N THR A 419 -17.65 20.13 -6.66
CA THR A 419 -18.95 19.47 -6.50
C THR A 419 -18.94 18.12 -7.21
N PRO A 420 -19.42 17.04 -6.58
CA PRO A 420 -19.59 15.76 -7.25
C PRO A 420 -20.47 15.84 -8.49
N PRO A 421 -20.17 15.10 -9.57
CA PRO A 421 -20.96 15.15 -10.78
C PRO A 421 -22.26 14.35 -10.67
N GLY A 422 -23.36 14.93 -11.17
CA GLY A 422 -24.66 14.26 -11.23
C GLY A 422 -25.19 13.85 -9.85
N GLU A 423 -25.45 12.56 -9.70
CA GLU A 423 -25.95 11.95 -8.46
C GLU A 423 -24.88 11.22 -7.65
N ALA A 424 -23.58 11.41 -7.97
CA ALA A 424 -22.48 10.77 -7.20
C ALA A 424 -22.55 11.20 -5.73
N ARG A 425 -22.36 10.20 -4.82
CA ARG A 425 -22.45 10.39 -3.35
C ARG A 425 -21.10 10.13 -2.68
N GLU A 426 -20.96 10.66 -1.47
CA GLU A 426 -19.81 10.36 -0.62
C GLU A 426 -19.77 8.88 -0.24
N ASP A 427 -18.59 8.32 -0.21
CA ASP A 427 -18.36 6.89 0.11
C ASP A 427 -18.97 6.51 1.46
N ILE A 428 -18.83 7.38 2.47
CA ILE A 428 -19.35 7.16 3.83
C ILE A 428 -20.88 7.08 3.82
N ASP A 429 -21.55 7.97 3.08
CA ASP A 429 -23.01 7.98 2.99
C ASP A 429 -23.53 6.69 2.34
N ILE A 430 -22.86 6.22 1.29
CA ILE A 430 -23.20 4.96 0.61
C ILE A 430 -23.05 3.77 1.57
N LEU A 431 -21.94 3.71 2.33
CA LEU A 431 -21.70 2.66 3.31
C LEU A 431 -22.72 2.68 4.44
N CYS A 432 -23.10 3.86 4.95
CA CYS A 432 -24.13 4.01 6.00
C CYS A 432 -25.50 3.59 5.50
N ASP A 433 -25.86 3.99 4.27
CA ASP A 433 -27.14 3.62 3.63
C ASP A 433 -27.24 2.09 3.40
N LEU A 434 -26.14 1.43 3.01
CA LEU A 434 -26.08 -0.04 2.90
C LEU A 434 -26.15 -0.70 4.28
N ALA A 435 -25.43 -0.17 5.28
CA ALA A 435 -25.49 -0.68 6.65
C ALA A 435 -26.92 -0.63 7.22
N ALA A 436 -27.63 0.47 7.01
CA ALA A 436 -29.01 0.64 7.45
C ALA A 436 -29.95 -0.42 6.85
N ARG A 437 -29.80 -0.73 5.53
CA ARG A 437 -30.57 -1.77 4.84
C ARG A 437 -30.25 -3.18 5.34
N LEU A 438 -29.08 -3.36 5.91
CA LEU A 438 -28.62 -4.62 6.51
C LEU A 438 -28.82 -4.70 8.03
N GLY A 439 -29.56 -3.72 8.62
CA GLY A 439 -29.98 -3.72 10.01
C GLY A 439 -29.09 -2.92 10.96
N HIS A 440 -28.18 -2.07 10.46
CA HIS A 440 -27.28 -1.25 11.26
C HIS A 440 -27.43 0.24 10.94
N ASP A 441 -28.24 0.97 11.70
CA ASP A 441 -28.55 2.39 11.48
C ASP A 441 -27.41 3.31 11.97
N TRP A 442 -26.31 3.40 11.18
CA TRP A 442 -25.22 4.30 11.46
C TRP A 442 -25.46 5.69 10.89
N LYS A 443 -25.19 6.72 11.70
CA LYS A 443 -25.35 8.11 11.30
C LYS A 443 -24.12 8.92 11.69
N TYR A 444 -23.34 9.31 10.72
CA TYR A 444 -22.27 10.27 10.88
C TYR A 444 -22.70 11.60 10.24
N ALA A 445 -22.65 12.68 11.01
CA ALA A 445 -23.01 14.00 10.50
C ALA A 445 -22.03 14.51 9.45
N ASP A 446 -20.76 14.14 9.58
CA ASP A 446 -19.65 14.54 8.73
C ASP A 446 -18.40 13.65 8.98
N ALA A 447 -17.33 13.92 8.26
CA ALA A 447 -16.05 13.23 8.43
C ALA A 447 -15.43 13.43 9.83
N GLU A 448 -15.70 14.56 10.49
CA GLU A 448 -15.22 14.83 11.86
C GLU A 448 -15.88 13.91 12.88
N ALA A 449 -17.16 13.61 12.71
CA ALA A 449 -17.86 12.64 13.57
C ALA A 449 -17.23 11.24 13.45
N VAL A 450 -16.87 10.80 12.24
CA VAL A 450 -16.14 9.55 12.02
C VAL A 450 -14.75 9.61 12.66
N TRP A 451 -14.01 10.70 12.47
CA TRP A 451 -12.69 10.89 13.06
C TRP A 451 -12.74 10.86 14.59
N ASN A 452 -13.76 11.44 15.20
CA ASN A 452 -13.95 11.45 16.66
C ASN A 452 -14.18 10.03 17.22
N GLU A 453 -14.96 9.20 16.54
CA GLU A 453 -15.10 7.78 16.90
C GLU A 453 -13.77 7.05 16.74
N LEU A 454 -13.12 7.18 15.60
CA LEU A 454 -11.84 6.57 15.29
C LEU A 454 -10.76 6.88 16.34
N ARG A 455 -10.53 8.17 16.62
CA ARG A 455 -9.48 8.60 17.57
C ARG A 455 -9.73 8.12 19.00
N SER A 456 -10.99 7.93 19.41
CA SER A 456 -11.32 7.39 20.73
C SER A 456 -10.88 5.93 20.91
N LEU A 457 -10.72 5.20 19.81
CA LEU A 457 -10.36 3.78 19.77
C LEU A 457 -8.90 3.53 19.38
N SER A 458 -8.24 4.52 18.81
CA SER A 458 -6.87 4.39 18.30
C SER A 458 -5.88 5.17 19.15
N PRO A 459 -4.91 4.51 19.81
CA PRO A 459 -3.90 5.21 20.61
C PRO A 459 -2.94 6.06 19.77
N THR A 460 -2.83 5.80 18.46
CA THR A 460 -1.93 6.53 17.54
C THR A 460 -2.53 7.82 17.00
N THR A 461 -3.83 8.05 17.21
CA THR A 461 -4.55 9.23 16.71
C THR A 461 -4.97 10.19 17.83
N THR A 462 -4.58 9.90 19.08
CA THR A 462 -4.90 10.72 20.25
C THR A 462 -3.84 11.76 20.60
N ALA A 463 -2.74 11.81 19.86
CA ALA A 463 -1.65 12.77 20.07
C ALA A 463 -1.84 14.06 19.26
#